data_d4a1ade16063325390fef6b7b3a0bac2
#
_entry.id   d4a1ade16063325390fef6b7b3a0bac2
#
_cell.length_a   1.000
_cell.length_b   1.000
_cell.length_c   1.000
_cell.angle_alpha   90.00
_cell.angle_beta   90.00
_cell.angle_gamma   90.00
#
_symmetry.space_group_name_H-M   'P 1'
#
loop_
_entity.id
_entity.type
_entity.pdbx_description
1 polymer ?
#
loop_
_entity_poly.entity_id
_entity_poly.type
_entity_poly.pdbx_seq_one_letter_code
_entity_poly.pdbx_strand_id
1 'polypeptide(L)'
;MTDVVAVLIFDGGRFLICKRPENKKRGGMWEFVGGKTEPGETGEEALRRECMEELDIDISVGEKLMTVVHEYPDITIRLSLYKCEIISDIRISAFLHPI
;
A
#
# COMPACT_ATOMS: atom_id res chain seq x y z
N MET A 1 -0.60 -14.13 13.36
CA MET A 1 -1.19 -13.42 12.20
C MET A 1 -0.43 -12.12 11.97
N THR A 2 -0.06 -11.84 10.75
CA THR A 2 0.69 -10.64 10.41
C THR A 2 -0.25 -9.57 9.85
N ASP A 3 -0.23 -8.38 10.43
CA ASP A 3 -1.02 -7.26 9.94
C ASP A 3 -0.26 -6.52 8.84
N VAL A 4 -0.94 -6.34 7.70
CA VAL A 4 -0.43 -5.64 6.54
C VAL A 4 -1.45 -4.58 6.16
N VAL A 5 -0.95 -3.41 5.79
CA VAL A 5 -1.80 -2.31 5.34
C VAL A 5 -1.44 -1.96 3.90
N ALA A 6 -2.43 -1.51 3.14
CA ALA A 6 -2.22 -1.09 1.76
C ALA A 6 -3.06 0.14 1.45
N VAL A 7 -2.56 0.98 0.55
CA VAL A 7 -3.25 2.18 0.12
C VAL A 7 -3.98 1.94 -1.19
N LEU A 8 -5.15 2.56 -1.32
CA LEU A 8 -5.86 2.67 -2.57
C LEU A 8 -5.99 4.16 -2.89
N ILE A 9 -5.28 4.60 -3.92
CA ILE A 9 -5.25 6.00 -4.34
C ILE A 9 -5.75 6.09 -5.77
N PHE A 10 -6.76 6.94 -5.98
CA PHE A 10 -7.29 7.23 -7.32
C PHE A 10 -6.91 8.64 -7.74
N ASP A 11 -6.60 8.80 -9.01
CA ASP A 11 -6.33 10.10 -9.61
C ASP A 11 -6.80 10.08 -11.07
N GLY A 12 -7.89 10.79 -11.36
CA GLY A 12 -8.39 10.93 -12.72
C GLY A 12 -8.71 9.63 -13.43
N GLY A 13 -9.34 8.67 -12.76
CA GLY A 13 -9.70 7.38 -13.33
C GLY A 13 -8.57 6.36 -13.33
N ARG A 14 -7.47 6.66 -12.66
CA ARG A 14 -6.33 5.76 -12.51
C ARG A 14 -6.10 5.46 -11.03
N PHE A 15 -5.43 4.36 -10.75
CA PHE A 15 -5.07 4.01 -9.38
C PHE A 15 -3.58 3.69 -9.29
N LEU A 16 -3.04 3.86 -8.07
CA LEU A 16 -1.62 3.67 -7.81
C LEU A 16 -1.31 2.21 -7.53
N ILE A 17 -0.39 1.65 -8.30
CA ILE A 17 0.21 0.34 -8.00
C ILE A 17 1.70 0.39 -8.27
N CYS A 18 2.42 -0.51 -7.63
CA CYS A 18 3.86 -0.64 -7.80
C CYS A 18 4.23 -2.05 -8.20
N LYS A 19 5.29 -2.16 -8.99
CA LYS A 19 5.83 -3.46 -9.34
C LYS A 19 6.80 -3.91 -8.25
N ARG A 20 6.60 -5.11 -7.72
CA ARG A 20 7.46 -5.67 -6.70
C ARG A 20 8.83 -5.99 -7.32
N PRO A 21 9.94 -5.67 -6.62
CA PRO A 21 11.30 -6.00 -7.14
C PRO A 21 11.45 -7.46 -7.49
N GLU A 22 12.14 -7.74 -8.60
CA GLU A 22 12.32 -9.10 -9.10
C GLU A 22 13.02 -10.02 -8.11
N ASN A 23 13.93 -9.48 -7.29
CA ASN A 23 14.70 -10.25 -6.33
C ASN A 23 13.96 -10.55 -5.03
N LYS A 24 12.70 -10.13 -4.93
CA LYS A 24 11.87 -10.38 -3.77
C LYS A 24 10.92 -11.54 -4.03
N LYS A 25 10.42 -12.15 -2.94
CA LYS A 25 9.38 -13.17 -3.03
C LYS A 25 8.19 -12.59 -3.79
N ARG A 26 7.67 -13.33 -4.75
CA ARG A 26 6.64 -12.87 -5.69
C ARG A 26 7.08 -11.64 -6.49
N GLY A 27 8.37 -11.57 -6.82
CA GLY A 27 8.94 -10.47 -7.60
C GLY A 27 8.29 -10.35 -8.98
N GLY A 28 8.30 -9.14 -9.53
CA GLY A 28 7.70 -8.84 -10.82
C GLY A 28 6.19 -8.66 -10.81
N MET A 29 5.52 -8.96 -9.69
CA MET A 29 4.08 -8.78 -9.55
C MET A 29 3.74 -7.31 -9.26
N TRP A 30 2.62 -6.84 -9.80
CA TRP A 30 2.09 -5.52 -9.49
C TRP A 30 1.24 -5.60 -8.25
N GLU A 31 1.36 -4.61 -7.36
CA GLU A 31 0.62 -4.60 -6.10
C GLU A 31 0.34 -3.17 -5.62
N PHE A 32 -0.62 -3.02 -4.72
CA PHE A 32 -0.84 -1.75 -4.05
C PHE A 32 0.33 -1.47 -3.10
N VAL A 33 0.64 -0.18 -2.91
CA VAL A 33 1.69 0.23 -1.99
C VAL A 33 1.26 -0.05 -0.56
N GLY A 34 2.17 -0.59 0.22
CA GLY A 34 1.89 -0.91 1.62
C GLY A 34 2.94 -1.84 2.19
N GLY A 35 2.66 -2.38 3.35
CA GLY A 35 3.57 -3.30 4.01
C GLY A 35 3.10 -3.65 5.41
N LYS A 36 3.98 -4.32 6.15
CA LYS A 36 3.69 -4.75 7.51
C LYS A 36 3.68 -3.56 8.47
N THR A 37 2.77 -3.60 9.45
CA THR A 37 2.82 -2.66 10.56
C THR A 37 3.97 -3.02 11.48
N GLU A 38 4.63 -2.01 12.03
CA GLU A 38 5.68 -2.22 13.02
C GLU A 38 5.08 -2.17 14.43
N PRO A 39 5.75 -2.77 15.43
CA PRO A 39 5.25 -2.76 16.81
C PRO A 39 4.95 -1.34 17.29
N GLY A 40 3.75 -1.15 17.84
CA GLY A 40 3.32 0.14 18.36
C GLY A 40 2.81 1.12 17.31
N GLU A 41 2.84 0.74 16.04
CA GLU A 41 2.43 1.60 14.93
C GLU A 41 0.95 1.37 14.62
N THR A 42 0.20 2.47 14.40
CA THR A 42 -1.17 2.37 13.91
C THR A 42 -1.15 2.06 12.40
N GLY A 43 -2.28 1.62 11.87
CA GLY A 43 -2.40 1.41 10.42
C GLY A 43 -2.11 2.68 9.62
N GLU A 44 -2.61 3.82 10.08
CA GLU A 44 -2.35 5.11 9.44
C GLU A 44 -0.86 5.45 9.43
N GLU A 45 -0.19 5.27 10.57
CA GLU A 45 1.25 5.53 10.67
C GLU A 45 2.04 4.63 9.74
N ALA A 46 1.67 3.35 9.68
CA ALA A 46 2.31 2.39 8.79
C ALA A 46 2.17 2.79 7.32
N LEU A 47 0.97 3.22 6.90
CA LEU A 47 0.73 3.64 5.53
C LEU A 47 1.54 4.88 5.15
N ARG A 48 1.60 5.85 6.04
CA ARG A 48 2.39 7.06 5.80
C ARG A 48 3.87 6.74 5.68
N ARG A 49 4.36 5.87 6.55
CA ARG A 49 5.76 5.43 6.51
C ARG A 49 6.08 4.68 5.22
N GLU A 50 5.25 3.71 4.86
CA GLU A 50 5.47 2.91 3.65
C GLU A 50 5.43 3.75 2.38
N CYS A 51 4.50 4.70 2.28
CA CYS A 51 4.44 5.58 1.13
C CYS A 51 5.66 6.49 1.05
N MET A 52 6.15 6.97 2.18
CA MET A 52 7.35 7.79 2.22
C MET A 52 8.58 6.99 1.83
N GLU A 53 8.72 5.78 2.35
CA GLU A 53 9.85 4.91 2.05
C GLU A 53 9.89 4.45 0.60
N GLU A 54 8.74 4.05 0.06
CA GLU A 54 8.68 3.47 -1.28
C GLU A 54 8.59 4.50 -2.40
N LEU A 55 7.89 5.60 -2.18
CA LEU A 55 7.55 6.56 -3.23
C LEU A 55 7.93 7.99 -2.92
N ASP A 56 8.41 8.27 -1.71
CA ASP A 56 8.71 9.64 -1.26
C ASP A 56 7.48 10.55 -1.40
N ILE A 57 6.31 10.04 -1.04
CA ILE A 57 5.06 10.80 -1.08
C ILE A 57 4.46 10.92 0.30
N ASP A 58 3.72 12.01 0.49
CA ASP A 58 2.95 12.25 1.70
C ASP A 58 1.47 12.07 1.37
N ILE A 59 0.75 11.37 2.23
CA ILE A 59 -0.65 11.02 2.01
C ILE A 59 -1.53 11.43 3.19
N SER A 60 -2.81 11.63 2.92
CA SER A 60 -3.83 11.64 3.95
C SER A 60 -4.54 10.29 3.92
N VAL A 61 -4.73 9.68 5.08
CA VAL A 61 -5.37 8.38 5.20
C VAL A 61 -6.85 8.58 5.47
N GLY A 62 -7.68 8.01 4.61
CA GLY A 62 -9.13 8.05 4.76
C GLY A 62 -9.67 6.78 5.41
N GLU A 63 -10.83 6.34 4.94
CA GLU A 63 -11.50 5.20 5.57
C GLU A 63 -10.88 3.86 5.17
N LYS A 64 -10.97 2.91 6.10
CA LYS A 64 -10.64 1.52 5.80
C LYS A 64 -11.79 0.94 4.96
N LEU A 65 -11.47 0.48 3.77
CA LEU A 65 -12.47 -0.03 2.83
C LEU A 65 -12.77 -1.50 3.06
N MET A 66 -11.78 -2.28 3.42
CA MET A 66 -11.97 -3.71 3.66
C MET A 66 -10.80 -4.29 4.45
N THR A 67 -11.04 -5.44 5.06
CA THR A 67 -10.01 -6.26 5.68
C THR A 67 -10.19 -7.67 5.14
N VAL A 68 -9.09 -8.26 4.68
CA VAL A 68 -9.07 -9.61 4.12
C VAL A 68 -8.05 -10.43 4.89
N VAL A 69 -8.42 -11.64 5.29
CA VAL A 69 -7.49 -12.59 5.89
C VAL A 69 -7.14 -13.63 4.84
N HIS A 70 -5.86 -13.83 4.61
CA HIS A 70 -5.38 -14.80 3.64
C HIS A 70 -4.34 -15.70 4.29
N GLU A 71 -4.51 -17.01 4.13
CA GLU A 71 -3.59 -18.00 4.65
C GLU A 71 -2.67 -18.49 3.54
N TYR A 72 -1.36 -18.25 3.72
CA TYR A 72 -0.31 -18.87 2.91
C TYR A 72 0.24 -20.07 3.71
N PRO A 73 0.95 -20.99 3.07
CA PRO A 73 1.54 -22.13 3.80
C PRO A 73 2.45 -21.73 4.94
N ASP A 74 3.14 -20.60 4.82
CA ASP A 74 4.14 -20.15 5.79
C ASP A 74 3.67 -19.01 6.70
N ILE A 75 2.55 -18.36 6.37
CA ILE A 75 2.12 -17.17 7.11
C ILE A 75 0.63 -16.89 6.88
N THR A 76 -0.04 -16.37 7.89
CA THR A 76 -1.40 -15.84 7.75
C THR A 76 -1.33 -14.31 7.81
N ILE A 77 -1.88 -13.66 6.80
CA ILE A 77 -1.87 -12.20 6.66
C ILE A 77 -3.28 -11.65 6.84
N ARG A 78 -3.37 -10.58 7.65
CA ARG A 78 -4.59 -9.77 7.72
C ARG A 78 -4.29 -8.46 7.00
N LEU A 79 -4.85 -8.30 5.80
CA LEU A 79 -4.64 -7.13 4.96
C LEU A 79 -5.78 -6.14 5.16
N SER A 80 -5.45 -4.91 5.51
CA SER A 80 -6.41 -3.81 5.60
C SER A 80 -6.12 -2.81 4.49
N LEU A 81 -7.13 -2.52 3.67
CA LEU A 81 -7.03 -1.61 2.54
C LEU A 81 -7.69 -0.29 2.89
N TYR A 82 -6.95 0.80 2.75
CA TYR A 82 -7.43 2.15 3.08
C TYR A 82 -7.49 3.02 1.83
N LYS A 83 -8.56 3.82 1.73
CA LYS A 83 -8.67 4.85 0.72
C LYS A 83 -7.83 6.05 1.18
N CYS A 84 -6.90 6.49 0.34
CA CYS A 84 -5.97 7.56 0.67
C CYS A 84 -5.89 8.59 -0.46
N GLU A 85 -5.40 9.77 -0.13
CA GLU A 85 -5.16 10.83 -1.09
C GLU A 85 -3.72 11.33 -0.96
N ILE A 86 -3.13 11.73 -2.07
CA ILE A 86 -1.80 12.32 -2.08
C ILE A 86 -1.92 13.78 -1.74
N ILE A 87 -1.14 14.25 -0.76
CA ILE A 87 -1.14 15.64 -0.35
C ILE A 87 0.16 16.36 -0.66
N SER A 88 1.19 15.64 -1.10
CA SER A 88 2.45 16.23 -1.54
C SER A 88 2.44 16.43 -3.05
N ASP A 89 3.22 17.42 -3.51
CA ASP A 89 3.38 17.68 -4.93
C ASP A 89 4.46 16.77 -5.48
N ILE A 90 4.04 15.68 -6.13
CA ILE A 90 4.96 14.65 -6.62
C ILE A 90 4.64 14.23 -8.03
N ARG A 91 5.64 13.60 -8.67
CA ARG A 91 5.54 13.08 -10.03
C ARG A 91 5.38 11.57 -9.99
N ILE A 92 4.19 11.11 -9.66
CA ILE A 92 3.90 9.67 -9.56
C ILE A 92 3.17 9.11 -10.78
N SER A 93 2.99 9.88 -11.83
CA SER A 93 2.22 9.44 -12.99
C SER A 93 2.74 8.11 -13.57
N ALA A 94 4.02 7.83 -13.40
CA ALA A 94 4.62 6.57 -13.86
C ALA A 94 4.10 5.34 -13.10
N PHE A 95 3.54 5.54 -11.90
CA PHE A 95 3.02 4.46 -11.07
C PHE A 95 1.49 4.35 -11.10
N LEU A 96 0.80 5.27 -11.81
CA LEU A 96 -0.65 5.27 -11.89
C LEU A 96 -1.11 4.46 -13.10
N HIS A 97 -2.14 3.64 -12.90
CA HIS A 97 -2.67 2.76 -13.93
C HIS A 97 -4.17 2.98 -14.11
N PRO A 98 -4.71 2.83 -15.33
CA PRO A 98 -6.14 2.89 -15.57
C PRO A 98 -6.87 1.80 -14.78
N ILE A 99 -8.04 2.13 -14.30
CA ILE A 99 -8.90 1.20 -13.58
C ILE A 99 -9.52 0.21 -14.55
#